data_0e150cf4a748be6193118a64ae34bc72
#
_entry.id   0e150cf4a748be6193118a64ae34bc72
#
_cell.length_a   1.000
_cell.length_b   1.000
_cell.length_c   1.000
_cell.angle_alpha   90.00
_cell.angle_beta   90.00
_cell.angle_gamma   90.00
#
_symmetry.space_group_name_H-M   'P 1'
#
loop_
_entity.id
_entity.type
_entity.pdbx_description
1 polymer ?
#
loop_
_entity_poly.entity_id
_entity_poly.type
_entity_poly.pdbx_seq_one_letter_code
_entity_poly.pdbx_strand_id
1 'polypeptide(L)'
;MKLPELRIGNLVAKVPIIQGGMAIRLSTARLAAAVANEGGIGLIAASGLPFDELRYEIQLARKLSPTGIIGINAMVAATQFAGLVKTAIEEGIDLVVAGAGFSRDMFAMGKESGTPIVPIVSSAKLARISEGLGAAAVIVEGCEAGGHLGTDRSAREIVPEVVAAVKNIPVIAAGGVLDGRDIVEMLKMFFQTPLYYVDVVIKQRIKQEPSKM
;
A
#
# COMPACT_ATOMS: atom_id res chain seq x y z
N MET A 1 -7.21 23.86 -3.82
CA MET A 1 -7.48 23.13 -2.57
C MET A 1 -6.17 22.54 -2.10
N LYS A 2 -5.78 22.71 -0.83
CA LYS A 2 -4.56 22.08 -0.30
C LYS A 2 -4.90 20.64 0.08
N LEU A 3 -4.21 19.66 -0.47
CA LEU A 3 -4.39 18.26 -0.08
C LEU A 3 -3.90 18.07 1.38
N PRO A 4 -4.56 17.23 2.18
CA PRO A 4 -4.07 16.87 3.52
C PRO A 4 -2.78 16.04 3.39
N GLU A 5 -1.93 16.08 4.41
CA GLU A 5 -0.78 15.15 4.50
C GLU A 5 -1.25 13.77 4.96
N LEU A 6 -0.70 12.71 4.38
CA LEU A 6 -0.91 11.34 4.87
C LEU A 6 0.12 11.03 5.96
N ARG A 7 -0.37 10.67 7.16
CA ARG A 7 0.47 10.29 8.29
C ARG A 7 0.31 8.81 8.61
N ILE A 8 1.40 8.04 8.55
CA ILE A 8 1.44 6.62 8.88
C ILE A 8 2.53 6.42 9.96
N GLY A 9 2.13 6.27 11.21
CA GLY A 9 3.08 6.32 12.31
C GLY A 9 3.84 7.66 12.33
N ASN A 10 5.15 7.59 12.24
CA ASN A 10 6.05 8.76 12.16
C ASN A 10 6.30 9.26 10.73
N LEU A 11 5.81 8.55 9.72
CA LEU A 11 5.98 8.94 8.32
C LEU A 11 4.95 10.01 7.94
N VAL A 12 5.38 11.00 7.14
CA VAL A 12 4.52 12.08 6.66
C VAL A 12 4.72 12.26 5.15
N ALA A 13 3.76 11.78 4.37
CA ALA A 13 3.70 12.01 2.93
C ALA A 13 2.97 13.32 2.64
N LYS A 14 3.60 14.23 1.90
CA LYS A 14 3.03 15.54 1.54
C LYS A 14 1.83 15.40 0.59
N VAL A 15 1.85 14.37 -0.22
CA VAL A 15 0.76 13.99 -1.13
C VAL A 15 0.13 12.72 -0.60
N PRO A 16 -1.19 12.68 -0.31
CA PRO A 16 -1.87 11.55 0.32
C PRO A 16 -2.15 10.41 -0.68
N ILE A 17 -1.12 10.01 -1.41
CA ILE A 17 -1.20 8.99 -2.45
C ILE A 17 -0.13 7.93 -2.20
N ILE A 18 -0.56 6.67 -2.26
CA ILE A 18 0.32 5.50 -2.27
C ILE A 18 0.24 4.86 -3.65
N GLN A 19 1.37 4.56 -4.25
CA GLN A 19 1.40 3.74 -5.46
C GLN A 19 1.43 2.27 -5.05
N GLY A 20 0.38 1.53 -5.39
CA GLY A 20 0.23 0.11 -5.06
C GLY A 20 1.31 -0.78 -5.66
N GLY A 21 1.64 -1.86 -4.94
CA GLY A 21 2.61 -2.85 -5.41
C GLY A 21 2.02 -3.73 -6.51
N MET A 22 2.46 -3.57 -7.74
CA MET A 22 2.09 -4.41 -8.89
C MET A 22 3.19 -5.43 -9.16
N ALA A 23 2.88 -6.72 -8.99
CA ALA A 23 3.78 -7.81 -9.30
C ALA A 23 3.72 -8.14 -10.81
N ILE A 24 4.67 -8.84 -11.44
CA ILE A 24 6.03 -9.07 -11.00
C ILE A 24 6.91 -8.10 -11.80
N ARG A 25 7.82 -7.39 -11.13
CA ARG A 25 8.75 -6.43 -11.76
C ARG A 25 8.08 -5.26 -12.50
N LEU A 26 6.82 -4.91 -12.15
CA LEU A 26 6.18 -3.67 -12.58
C LEU A 26 6.47 -2.55 -11.57
N SER A 27 6.17 -2.77 -10.30
CA SER A 27 6.52 -1.83 -9.23
C SER A 27 7.95 -2.10 -8.74
N THR A 28 8.90 -1.48 -9.42
CA THR A 28 10.33 -1.56 -9.11
C THR A 28 10.84 -0.27 -8.46
N ALA A 29 12.11 -0.24 -8.10
CA ALA A 29 12.79 0.92 -7.52
C ALA A 29 12.53 2.22 -8.27
N ARG A 30 12.53 2.21 -9.61
CA ARG A 30 12.35 3.40 -10.42
C ARG A 30 10.96 4.01 -10.28
N LEU A 31 9.92 3.18 -10.30
CA LEU A 31 8.56 3.64 -10.11
C LEU A 31 8.33 4.13 -8.68
N ALA A 32 8.77 3.35 -7.69
CA ALA A 32 8.64 3.72 -6.28
C ALA A 32 9.34 5.05 -5.98
N ALA A 33 10.58 5.23 -6.46
CA ALA A 33 11.33 6.46 -6.28
C ALA A 33 10.69 7.66 -6.99
N ALA A 34 10.13 7.48 -8.20
CA ALA A 34 9.46 8.55 -8.91
C ALA A 34 8.25 9.08 -8.13
N VAL A 35 7.43 8.19 -7.57
CA VAL A 35 6.27 8.58 -6.75
C VAL A 35 6.72 9.24 -5.44
N ALA A 36 7.75 8.71 -4.79
CA ALA A 36 8.27 9.25 -3.54
C ALA A 36 8.88 10.65 -3.71
N ASN A 37 9.53 10.92 -4.84
CA ASN A 37 10.08 12.24 -5.18
C ASN A 37 8.99 13.31 -5.37
N GLU A 38 7.79 12.89 -5.80
CA GLU A 38 6.61 13.79 -5.88
C GLU A 38 5.88 13.95 -4.54
N GLY A 39 6.41 13.39 -3.46
CA GLY A 39 5.89 13.51 -2.10
C GLY A 39 4.81 12.50 -1.71
N GLY A 40 4.53 11.52 -2.56
CA GLY A 40 3.70 10.35 -2.26
C GLY A 40 4.50 9.24 -1.59
N ILE A 41 3.92 8.04 -1.52
CA ILE A 41 4.56 6.82 -1.03
C ILE A 41 4.72 5.85 -2.19
N GLY A 42 5.95 5.46 -2.51
CA GLY A 42 6.23 4.48 -3.54
C GLY A 42 6.44 3.09 -2.97
N LEU A 43 5.84 2.06 -3.59
CA LEU A 43 5.98 0.68 -3.14
C LEU A 43 6.72 -0.18 -4.16
N ILE A 44 7.67 -0.97 -3.68
CA ILE A 44 8.33 -2.04 -4.44
C ILE A 44 7.52 -3.33 -4.24
N ALA A 45 7.14 -4.00 -5.33
CA ALA A 45 6.45 -5.28 -5.25
C ALA A 45 7.46 -6.39 -4.93
N ALA A 46 7.52 -6.81 -3.66
CA ALA A 46 8.51 -7.75 -3.17
C ALA A 46 8.19 -9.22 -3.48
N SER A 47 6.91 -9.58 -3.61
CA SER A 47 6.50 -10.97 -3.83
C SER A 47 7.07 -11.53 -5.12
N GLY A 48 7.70 -12.69 -5.02
CA GLY A 48 8.33 -13.38 -6.16
C GLY A 48 9.73 -12.87 -6.53
N LEU A 49 10.28 -11.90 -5.79
CA LEU A 49 11.67 -11.50 -5.96
C LEU A 49 12.59 -12.38 -5.10
N PRO A 50 13.77 -12.79 -5.60
CA PRO A 50 14.86 -13.27 -4.78
C PRO A 50 15.30 -12.20 -3.76
N PHE A 51 15.81 -12.62 -2.60
CA PHE A 51 16.21 -11.67 -1.55
C PHE A 51 17.28 -10.69 -2.03
N ASP A 52 18.26 -11.12 -2.81
CA ASP A 52 19.30 -10.25 -3.34
C ASP A 52 18.76 -9.23 -4.34
N GLU A 53 17.77 -9.62 -5.16
CA GLU A 53 17.09 -8.68 -6.07
C GLU A 53 16.28 -7.66 -5.26
N LEU A 54 15.59 -8.09 -4.19
CA LEU A 54 14.87 -7.17 -3.31
C LEU A 54 15.81 -6.17 -2.65
N ARG A 55 16.97 -6.62 -2.13
CA ARG A 55 18.02 -5.73 -1.58
C ARG A 55 18.46 -4.70 -2.61
N TYR A 56 18.77 -5.15 -3.81
CA TYR A 56 19.18 -4.27 -4.90
C TYR A 56 18.10 -3.22 -5.23
N GLU A 57 16.84 -3.64 -5.35
CA GLU A 57 15.73 -2.72 -5.63
C GLU A 57 15.54 -1.67 -4.52
N ILE A 58 15.64 -2.06 -3.24
CA ILE A 58 15.52 -1.13 -2.12
C ILE A 58 16.68 -0.12 -2.13
N GLN A 59 17.92 -0.59 -2.30
CA GLN A 59 19.11 0.26 -2.34
C GLN A 59 19.05 1.23 -3.54
N LEU A 60 18.60 0.75 -4.71
CA LEU A 60 18.44 1.59 -5.90
C LEU A 60 17.33 2.64 -5.68
N ALA A 61 16.20 2.26 -5.09
CA ALA A 61 15.12 3.19 -4.78
C ALA A 61 15.60 4.29 -3.83
N ARG A 62 16.33 3.93 -2.78
CA ARG A 62 16.91 4.89 -1.83
C ARG A 62 17.94 5.82 -2.49
N LYS A 63 18.75 5.30 -3.42
CA LYS A 63 19.67 6.13 -4.21
C LYS A 63 18.93 7.14 -5.10
N LEU A 64 17.82 6.73 -5.73
CA LEU A 64 17.02 7.57 -6.62
C LEU A 64 16.11 8.55 -5.86
N SER A 65 15.75 8.23 -4.62
CA SER A 65 14.91 9.03 -3.74
C SER A 65 15.46 9.00 -2.30
N PRO A 66 16.50 9.80 -1.99
CA PRO A 66 17.18 9.75 -0.69
C PRO A 66 16.31 10.09 0.51
N THR A 67 15.29 10.92 0.32
CA THR A 67 14.42 11.44 1.40
C THR A 67 12.94 11.09 1.22
N GLY A 68 12.59 10.44 0.11
CA GLY A 68 11.22 10.02 -0.15
C GLY A 68 10.82 8.79 0.64
N ILE A 69 9.53 8.56 0.80
CA ILE A 69 8.99 7.41 1.52
C ILE A 69 8.88 6.21 0.57
N ILE A 70 9.69 5.18 0.82
CA ILE A 70 9.73 3.94 0.05
C ILE A 70 9.29 2.77 0.92
N GLY A 71 8.27 2.04 0.47
CA GLY A 71 7.81 0.82 1.11
C GLY A 71 7.97 -0.41 0.23
N ILE A 72 7.66 -1.57 0.80
CA ILE A 72 7.44 -2.79 0.03
C ILE A 72 5.97 -3.20 0.10
N ASN A 73 5.50 -3.88 -0.95
CA ASN A 73 4.26 -4.65 -0.91
C ASN A 73 4.60 -6.14 -0.98
N ALA A 74 4.14 -6.92 0.00
CA ALA A 74 4.37 -8.36 0.07
C ALA A 74 3.07 -9.12 0.30
N MET A 75 2.89 -10.23 -0.43
CA MET A 75 1.75 -11.14 -0.26
C MET A 75 2.01 -12.06 0.94
N VAL A 76 1.13 -12.03 1.94
CA VAL A 76 1.22 -12.90 3.13
C VAL A 76 1.18 -14.38 2.75
N ALA A 77 0.41 -14.74 1.71
CA ALA A 77 0.32 -16.11 1.21
C ALA A 77 1.60 -16.60 0.49
N ALA A 78 2.56 -15.72 0.21
CA ALA A 78 3.81 -16.12 -0.42
C ALA A 78 4.69 -16.91 0.56
N THR A 79 5.27 -18.03 0.11
CA THR A 79 6.10 -18.94 0.93
C THR A 79 7.27 -18.22 1.63
N GLN A 80 7.81 -17.15 1.01
CA GLN A 80 8.97 -16.41 1.53
C GLN A 80 8.58 -15.10 2.23
N PHE A 81 7.30 -14.90 2.56
CA PHE A 81 6.80 -13.63 3.12
C PHE A 81 7.66 -13.10 4.29
N ALA A 82 7.86 -13.91 5.31
CA ALA A 82 8.62 -13.49 6.49
C ALA A 82 10.08 -13.12 6.14
N GLY A 83 10.71 -13.87 5.24
CA GLY A 83 12.06 -13.57 4.75
C GLY A 83 12.12 -12.27 3.96
N LEU A 84 11.13 -12.00 3.09
CA LEU A 84 11.05 -10.75 2.34
C LEU A 84 10.88 -9.54 3.26
N VAL A 85 9.98 -9.64 4.26
CA VAL A 85 9.77 -8.57 5.24
C VAL A 85 11.04 -8.32 6.06
N LYS A 86 11.69 -9.38 6.54
CA LYS A 86 12.96 -9.28 7.29
C LYS A 86 14.05 -8.62 6.44
N THR A 87 14.24 -9.07 5.20
CA THR A 87 15.21 -8.49 4.27
C THR A 87 14.95 -6.99 4.05
N ALA A 88 13.69 -6.60 3.85
CA ALA A 88 13.36 -5.20 3.64
C ALA A 88 13.62 -4.34 4.88
N ILE A 89 13.31 -4.84 6.08
CA ILE A 89 13.61 -4.17 7.35
C ILE A 89 15.13 -4.00 7.53
N GLU A 90 15.91 -5.03 7.25
CA GLU A 90 17.37 -4.97 7.30
C GLU A 90 17.97 -3.92 6.35
N GLU A 91 17.35 -3.71 5.19
CA GLU A 91 17.72 -2.66 4.21
C GLU A 91 17.16 -1.27 4.54
N GLY A 92 16.50 -1.09 5.68
CA GLY A 92 15.98 0.20 6.13
C GLY A 92 14.78 0.71 5.35
N ILE A 93 13.86 -0.20 4.99
CA ILE A 93 12.60 0.20 4.34
C ILE A 93 11.74 1.05 5.27
N ASP A 94 11.00 2.03 4.74
CA ASP A 94 10.20 2.94 5.58
C ASP A 94 8.89 2.31 6.06
N LEU A 95 8.25 1.44 5.28
CA LEU A 95 7.04 0.72 5.67
C LEU A 95 6.85 -0.58 4.90
N VAL A 96 6.02 -1.46 5.46
CA VAL A 96 5.61 -2.72 4.82
C VAL A 96 4.10 -2.73 4.62
N VAL A 97 3.66 -2.85 3.36
CA VAL A 97 2.28 -3.16 2.99
C VAL A 97 2.15 -4.66 2.81
N ALA A 98 1.15 -5.27 3.47
CA ALA A 98 0.93 -6.71 3.45
C ALA A 98 -0.49 -7.04 3.00
N GLY A 99 -0.62 -7.78 1.89
CA GLY A 99 -1.89 -8.17 1.30
C GLY A 99 -1.99 -9.67 1.02
N ALA A 100 -3.12 -10.09 0.42
CA ALA A 100 -3.38 -11.50 0.08
C ALA A 100 -3.17 -12.46 1.25
N GLY A 101 -3.80 -12.18 2.39
CA GLY A 101 -3.73 -12.97 3.60
C GLY A 101 -3.55 -12.11 4.86
N PHE A 102 -3.40 -12.78 6.00
CA PHE A 102 -3.22 -12.13 7.29
C PHE A 102 -2.21 -12.92 8.12
N SER A 103 -1.21 -12.23 8.67
CA SER A 103 -0.23 -12.81 9.60
C SER A 103 -0.12 -11.94 10.86
N ARG A 104 -0.18 -12.56 12.03
CA ARG A 104 0.07 -11.84 13.29
C ARG A 104 1.54 -11.54 13.49
N ASP A 105 2.41 -12.38 12.98
CA ASP A 105 3.86 -12.26 13.15
C ASP A 105 4.43 -11.01 12.48
N MET A 106 3.81 -10.53 11.39
CA MET A 106 4.25 -9.30 10.74
C MET A 106 4.17 -8.07 11.66
N PHE A 107 3.15 -8.02 12.55
CA PHE A 107 3.02 -6.92 13.51
C PHE A 107 4.09 -6.99 14.60
N ALA A 108 4.46 -8.20 15.02
CA ALA A 108 5.58 -8.40 15.94
C ALA A 108 6.89 -7.91 15.33
N MET A 109 7.18 -8.29 14.07
CA MET A 109 8.36 -7.83 13.32
C MET A 109 8.39 -6.30 13.18
N GLY A 110 7.26 -5.69 12.83
CA GLY A 110 7.14 -4.23 12.73
C GLY A 110 7.36 -3.53 14.06
N LYS A 111 6.80 -4.06 15.15
CA LYS A 111 6.99 -3.51 16.50
C LYS A 111 8.44 -3.62 16.97
N GLU A 112 9.09 -4.73 16.71
CA GLU A 112 10.49 -4.98 17.10
C GLU A 112 11.45 -4.05 16.34
N SER A 113 11.23 -3.85 15.05
CA SER A 113 12.08 -3.01 14.19
C SER A 113 11.71 -1.52 14.20
N GLY A 114 10.52 -1.16 14.68
CA GLY A 114 9.97 0.19 14.53
C GLY A 114 9.43 0.49 13.13
N THR A 115 9.34 -0.51 12.24
CA THR A 115 8.86 -0.35 10.87
C THR A 115 7.34 -0.40 10.82
N PRO A 116 6.65 0.64 10.32
CA PRO A 116 5.20 0.64 10.16
C PRO A 116 4.68 -0.51 9.30
N ILE A 117 3.70 -1.25 9.82
CA ILE A 117 2.99 -2.30 9.09
C ILE A 117 1.62 -1.80 8.68
N VAL A 118 1.30 -1.95 7.40
CA VAL A 118 0.06 -1.50 6.77
C VAL A 118 -0.61 -2.68 6.07
N PRO A 119 -1.53 -3.40 6.74
CA PRO A 119 -2.24 -4.50 6.12
C PRO A 119 -3.28 -4.02 5.11
N ILE A 120 -3.49 -4.79 4.03
CA ILE A 120 -4.63 -4.67 3.14
C ILE A 120 -5.78 -5.48 3.74
N VAL A 121 -6.94 -4.84 3.89
CA VAL A 121 -8.12 -5.42 4.54
C VAL A 121 -9.36 -5.28 3.65
N SER A 122 -10.29 -6.22 3.77
CA SER A 122 -11.56 -6.25 3.02
C SER A 122 -12.79 -6.20 3.94
N SER A 123 -12.59 -5.88 5.21
CA SER A 123 -13.72 -5.78 6.18
C SER A 123 -13.37 -4.96 7.41
N ALA A 124 -14.40 -4.36 8.01
CA ALA A 124 -14.32 -3.64 9.28
C ALA A 124 -13.81 -4.51 10.44
N LYS A 125 -14.14 -5.80 10.44
CA LYS A 125 -13.66 -6.76 11.44
C LYS A 125 -12.15 -6.92 11.37
N LEU A 126 -11.60 -7.13 10.17
CA LEU A 126 -10.16 -7.31 9.97
C LEU A 126 -9.40 -6.01 10.28
N ALA A 127 -9.95 -4.85 9.91
CA ALA A 127 -9.37 -3.55 10.22
C ALA A 127 -9.22 -3.33 11.74
N ARG A 128 -10.27 -3.62 12.53
CA ARG A 128 -10.21 -3.53 14.01
C ARG A 128 -9.18 -4.48 14.63
N ILE A 129 -9.08 -5.70 14.10
CA ILE A 129 -8.07 -6.67 14.55
C ILE A 129 -6.68 -6.13 14.25
N SER A 130 -6.47 -5.59 13.05
CA SER A 130 -5.19 -5.01 12.62
C SER A 130 -4.78 -3.82 13.49
N GLU A 131 -5.71 -2.88 13.76
CA GLU A 131 -5.46 -1.76 14.68
C GLU A 131 -5.06 -2.25 16.07
N GLY A 132 -5.79 -3.23 16.62
CA GLY A 132 -5.48 -3.82 17.93
C GLY A 132 -4.13 -4.55 18.00
N LEU A 133 -3.61 -5.00 16.86
CA LEU A 133 -2.29 -5.62 16.75
C LEU A 133 -1.15 -4.61 16.48
N GLY A 134 -1.49 -3.34 16.29
CA GLY A 134 -0.52 -2.26 16.09
C GLY A 134 -0.27 -1.91 14.62
N ALA A 135 -1.24 -2.12 13.73
CA ALA A 135 -1.17 -1.57 12.38
C ALA A 135 -0.99 -0.05 12.44
N ALA A 136 -0.11 0.49 11.61
CA ALA A 136 0.11 1.93 11.51
C ALA A 136 -0.91 2.64 10.60
N ALA A 137 -1.53 1.89 9.70
CA ALA A 137 -2.63 2.27 8.81
C ALA A 137 -3.31 0.99 8.32
N VAL A 138 -4.44 1.10 7.62
CA VAL A 138 -5.04 0.01 6.84
C VAL A 138 -5.34 0.48 5.42
N ILE A 139 -5.07 -0.36 4.43
CA ILE A 139 -5.54 -0.18 3.06
C ILE A 139 -6.80 -1.01 2.88
N VAL A 140 -7.87 -0.37 2.42
CA VAL A 140 -9.16 -1.03 2.17
C VAL A 140 -9.30 -1.26 0.68
N GLU A 141 -9.32 -2.52 0.28
CA GLU A 141 -9.39 -2.92 -1.11
C GLU A 141 -10.78 -3.49 -1.44
N GLY A 142 -11.44 -2.90 -2.44
CA GLY A 142 -12.72 -3.37 -2.97
C GLY A 142 -12.55 -4.30 -4.17
N CYS A 143 -13.67 -4.81 -4.69
CA CYS A 143 -13.70 -5.70 -5.87
C CYS A 143 -13.19 -5.03 -7.15
N GLU A 144 -13.09 -3.71 -7.18
CA GLU A 144 -12.54 -2.94 -8.30
C GLU A 144 -11.01 -2.99 -8.37
N ALA A 145 -10.36 -3.49 -7.31
CA ALA A 145 -8.91 -3.62 -7.29
C ALA A 145 -8.43 -4.71 -8.24
N GLY A 146 -7.17 -4.60 -8.66
CA GLY A 146 -6.50 -5.65 -9.42
C GLY A 146 -5.77 -6.62 -8.50
N GLY A 147 -5.72 -7.90 -8.85
CA GLY A 147 -4.95 -8.89 -8.12
C GLY A 147 -5.80 -9.87 -7.29
N HIS A 148 -5.30 -10.25 -6.11
CA HIS A 148 -5.96 -11.22 -5.24
C HIS A 148 -7.00 -10.52 -4.36
N LEU A 149 -8.25 -10.60 -4.77
CA LEU A 149 -9.36 -9.95 -4.07
C LEU A 149 -9.76 -10.73 -2.82
N GLY A 150 -9.98 -10.03 -1.73
CA GLY A 150 -10.51 -10.57 -0.47
C GLY A 150 -12.02 -10.39 -0.31
N THR A 151 -12.70 -9.82 -1.32
CA THR A 151 -14.12 -9.47 -1.27
C THR A 151 -14.72 -9.31 -2.67
N ASP A 152 -16.03 -9.47 -2.77
CA ASP A 152 -16.88 -9.15 -3.94
C ASP A 152 -17.58 -7.78 -3.80
N ARG A 153 -17.36 -7.10 -2.65
CA ARG A 153 -17.96 -5.80 -2.35
C ARG A 153 -17.11 -4.65 -2.85
N SER A 154 -17.76 -3.54 -3.19
CA SER A 154 -17.07 -2.34 -3.66
C SER A 154 -16.29 -1.62 -2.54
N ALA A 155 -15.21 -0.93 -2.90
CA ALA A 155 -14.50 -0.07 -1.96
C ALA A 155 -15.44 1.03 -1.39
N ARG A 156 -16.38 1.52 -2.19
CA ARG A 156 -17.39 2.52 -1.79
C ARG A 156 -18.28 2.05 -0.64
N GLU A 157 -18.54 0.76 -0.56
CA GLU A 157 -19.34 0.15 0.53
C GLU A 157 -18.49 -0.16 1.75
N ILE A 158 -17.28 -0.71 1.57
CA ILE A 158 -16.47 -1.19 2.68
C ILE A 158 -15.75 -0.06 3.40
N VAL A 159 -15.26 0.96 2.70
CA VAL A 159 -14.47 2.03 3.29
C VAL A 159 -15.21 2.76 4.42
N PRO A 160 -16.49 3.19 4.27
CA PRO A 160 -17.23 3.81 5.36
C PRO A 160 -17.37 2.92 6.61
N GLU A 161 -17.55 1.61 6.42
CA GLU A 161 -17.67 0.64 7.51
C GLU A 161 -16.33 0.50 8.25
N VAL A 162 -15.21 0.47 7.51
CA VAL A 162 -13.86 0.38 8.09
C VAL A 162 -13.55 1.62 8.89
N VAL A 163 -13.87 2.79 8.36
CA VAL A 163 -13.63 4.06 9.07
C VAL A 163 -14.43 4.16 10.36
N ALA A 164 -15.68 3.76 10.34
CA ALA A 164 -16.46 3.71 11.57
C ALA A 164 -15.92 2.69 12.59
N ALA A 165 -15.10 1.74 12.14
CA ALA A 165 -14.61 0.65 12.96
C ALA A 165 -13.24 0.92 13.61
N VAL A 166 -12.34 1.66 12.95
CA VAL A 166 -11.01 2.03 13.48
C VAL A 166 -11.06 3.42 14.11
N LYS A 167 -10.12 3.72 15.03
CA LYS A 167 -10.17 4.96 15.83
C LYS A 167 -8.92 5.82 15.70
N ASN A 168 -7.75 5.20 15.57
CA ASN A 168 -6.47 5.86 15.78
C ASN A 168 -5.53 5.75 14.58
N ILE A 169 -5.92 5.03 13.53
CA ILE A 169 -5.08 4.78 12.36
C ILE A 169 -5.76 5.28 11.08
N PRO A 170 -5.02 5.78 10.10
CA PRO A 170 -5.59 6.21 8.83
C PRO A 170 -6.11 5.01 8.03
N VAL A 171 -7.17 5.28 7.27
CA VAL A 171 -7.77 4.35 6.31
C VAL A 171 -7.46 4.84 4.91
N ILE A 172 -6.93 3.97 4.07
CA ILE A 172 -6.51 4.26 2.71
C ILE A 172 -7.40 3.45 1.77
N ALA A 173 -8.16 4.12 0.90
CA ALA A 173 -9.05 3.46 -0.04
C ALA A 173 -8.25 2.99 -1.27
N ALA A 174 -8.48 1.75 -1.69
CA ALA A 174 -7.86 1.14 -2.87
C ALA A 174 -8.89 0.44 -3.76
N GLY A 175 -8.58 0.40 -5.06
CA GLY A 175 -9.43 -0.21 -6.08
C GLY A 175 -10.15 0.81 -6.96
N GLY A 176 -10.07 0.61 -8.28
CA GLY A 176 -10.75 1.44 -9.26
C GLY A 176 -10.19 2.85 -9.48
N VAL A 177 -9.11 3.22 -8.81
CA VAL A 177 -8.47 4.54 -8.96
C VAL A 177 -7.41 4.46 -10.06
N LEU A 178 -7.64 5.11 -11.19
CA LEU A 178 -6.82 5.00 -12.39
C LEU A 178 -6.15 6.32 -12.79
N ASP A 179 -6.81 7.44 -12.51
CA ASP A 179 -6.32 8.77 -12.89
C ASP A 179 -6.64 9.84 -11.82
N GLY A 180 -6.22 11.08 -12.10
CA GLY A 180 -6.43 12.20 -11.17
C GLY A 180 -7.91 12.54 -10.91
N ARG A 181 -8.83 12.17 -11.80
CA ARG A 181 -10.28 12.38 -11.60
C ARG A 181 -10.80 11.39 -10.58
N ASP A 182 -10.41 10.12 -10.69
CA ASP A 182 -10.77 9.09 -9.73
C ASP A 182 -10.23 9.44 -8.33
N ILE A 183 -8.99 9.95 -8.24
CA ILE A 183 -8.40 10.44 -6.98
C ILE A 183 -9.29 11.54 -6.37
N VAL A 184 -9.68 12.53 -7.17
CA VAL A 184 -10.52 13.64 -6.71
C VAL A 184 -11.91 13.15 -6.28
N GLU A 185 -12.51 12.20 -7.00
CA GLU A 185 -13.79 11.61 -6.62
C GLU A 185 -13.69 10.86 -5.28
N MET A 186 -12.68 10.02 -5.13
CA MET A 186 -12.45 9.29 -3.87
C MET A 186 -12.19 10.26 -2.71
N LEU A 187 -11.33 11.25 -2.89
CA LEU A 187 -11.10 12.26 -1.88
C LEU A 187 -12.37 13.03 -1.52
N LYS A 188 -13.20 13.45 -2.49
CA LYS A 188 -14.48 14.13 -2.23
C LYS A 188 -15.46 13.29 -1.46
N MET A 189 -15.54 12.00 -1.75
CA MET A 189 -16.43 11.07 -1.09
C MET A 189 -16.14 10.94 0.41
N PHE A 190 -14.88 11.12 0.77
CA PHE A 190 -14.37 10.88 2.11
C PHE A 190 -13.90 12.15 2.86
N PHE A 191 -13.96 13.32 2.22
CA PHE A 191 -13.47 14.60 2.79
C PHE A 191 -14.18 15.06 4.08
N GLN A 192 -15.27 14.40 4.44
CA GLN A 192 -16.03 14.75 5.66
C GLN A 192 -15.46 14.13 6.94
N THR A 193 -14.41 13.33 6.85
CA THR A 193 -13.83 12.65 7.99
C THR A 193 -12.28 12.74 7.96
N PRO A 194 -11.59 13.08 9.06
CA PRO A 194 -10.16 13.46 9.04
C PRO A 194 -9.16 12.30 8.87
N LEU A 195 -9.61 11.09 8.55
CA LEU A 195 -8.77 9.88 8.53
C LEU A 195 -8.66 9.20 7.15
N TYR A 196 -8.96 9.89 6.03
CA TYR A 196 -9.01 9.26 4.71
C TYR A 196 -7.90 9.64 3.76
N TYR A 197 -7.42 8.65 3.03
CA TYR A 197 -6.39 8.76 2.00
C TYR A 197 -6.68 7.81 0.85
N VAL A 198 -6.03 8.00 -0.29
CA VAL A 198 -6.29 7.21 -1.51
C VAL A 198 -5.03 6.45 -1.90
N ASP A 199 -5.17 5.14 -2.10
CA ASP A 199 -4.18 4.31 -2.77
C ASP A 199 -4.50 4.25 -4.28
N VAL A 200 -3.52 4.56 -5.10
CA VAL A 200 -3.62 4.52 -6.55
C VAL A 200 -2.85 3.33 -7.08
N VAL A 201 -3.57 2.32 -7.53
CA VAL A 201 -2.98 1.30 -8.40
C VAL A 201 -3.04 1.81 -9.83
N ILE A 202 -1.91 2.24 -10.37
CA ILE A 202 -1.80 2.64 -11.78
C ILE A 202 -1.98 1.37 -12.62
N LYS A 203 -3.19 1.10 -13.09
CA LYS A 203 -3.41 0.11 -14.16
C LYS A 203 -2.86 0.70 -15.46
N GLN A 204 -1.75 0.18 -15.95
CA GLN A 204 -1.43 0.38 -17.37
C GLN A 204 -2.59 -0.22 -18.17
N ARG A 205 -3.28 0.61 -18.97
CA ARG A 205 -4.11 0.13 -20.07
C ARG A 205 -3.18 -0.56 -21.05
N ILE A 206 -3.04 -1.88 -20.96
CA ILE A 206 -2.56 -2.68 -22.08
C ILE A 206 -3.63 -2.51 -23.16
N LYS A 207 -3.35 -1.68 -24.18
CA LYS A 207 -4.13 -1.72 -25.41
C LYS A 207 -3.99 -3.15 -25.94
N GLN A 208 -5.04 -3.94 -25.77
CA GLN A 208 -5.18 -5.14 -26.58
C GLN A 208 -5.34 -4.65 -28.02
N GLU A 209 -4.28 -4.73 -28.80
CA GLU A 209 -4.43 -4.67 -30.26
C GLU A 209 -5.31 -5.86 -30.66
N PRO A 210 -6.36 -5.65 -31.47
CA PRO A 210 -7.15 -6.75 -31.96
C PRO A 210 -6.24 -7.68 -32.76
N SER A 211 -6.17 -8.94 -32.36
CA SER A 211 -5.48 -9.98 -33.11
C SER A 211 -6.01 -9.96 -34.53
N LYS A 212 -5.17 -9.60 -35.48
CA LYS A 212 -5.46 -9.81 -36.91
C LYS A 212 -5.54 -11.33 -37.13
N MET A 213 -6.76 -11.84 -37.33
CA MET A 213 -6.97 -13.12 -37.97
C MET A 213 -6.52 -13.02 -39.44
#